data_ef16d140dbd7d9ad46be401611ccbbdc
#
_entry.id   ef16d140dbd7d9ad46be401611ccbbdc
#
_cell.length_a   1.000
_cell.length_b   1.000
_cell.length_c   1.000
_cell.angle_alpha   90.00
_cell.angle_beta   90.00
_cell.angle_gamma   90.00
#
_symmetry.space_group_name_H-M   'P 1'
#
loop_
_entity.id
_entity.type
_entity.pdbx_description
1 polymer ?
#
loop_
_entity_poly.entity_id
_entity_poly.type
_entity_poly.pdbx_seq_one_letter_code
_entity_poly.pdbx_strand_id
1 'polypeptide(L)'
;MDPNNLFCLFCGYPVPNHDDTFREDEHYFLANRPHVVSEESSNDKITIQTMKCPNCHKVSVDIVGIGSQFPNRIMHFNPISLAKVYPDYIPQAIRSDYEEAHAILNLSPKASATLSRRCLQGMIRDFWGISKARLVD
;
A
#
# COMPACT_ATOMS: atom_id res chain seq x y z
N MET A 1 -2.57 8.82 -7.39
CA MET A 1 -1.78 8.41 -8.58
C MET A 1 -2.02 9.44 -9.67
N ASP A 2 -1.00 9.74 -10.47
CA ASP A 2 -1.19 10.59 -11.64
C ASP A 2 -1.94 9.75 -12.71
N PRO A 3 -3.14 10.12 -13.14
CA PRO A 3 -3.93 9.33 -14.09
C PRO A 3 -3.25 9.16 -15.45
N ASN A 4 -2.22 9.95 -15.73
CA ASN A 4 -1.46 9.88 -16.98
C ASN A 4 -0.23 8.95 -16.90
N ASN A 5 0.09 8.39 -15.75
CA ASN A 5 1.31 7.60 -15.57
C ASN A 5 1.08 6.40 -14.63
N LEU A 6 0.25 5.48 -15.08
CA LEU A 6 -0.08 4.28 -14.32
C LEU A 6 0.98 3.20 -14.53
N PHE A 7 1.48 2.64 -13.43
CA PHE A 7 2.39 1.49 -13.45
C PHE A 7 1.82 0.33 -12.64
N CYS A 8 2.02 -0.87 -13.15
CA CYS A 8 1.64 -2.07 -12.43
C CYS A 8 2.47 -2.22 -11.15
N LEU A 9 1.80 -2.31 -10.00
CA LEU A 9 2.44 -2.47 -8.69
C LEU A 9 3.14 -3.83 -8.52
N PHE A 10 2.88 -4.80 -9.40
CA PHE A 10 3.46 -6.14 -9.33
C PHE A 10 4.66 -6.34 -10.26
N CYS A 11 4.66 -5.74 -11.44
CA CYS A 11 5.71 -5.98 -12.44
C CYS A 11 6.32 -4.72 -13.03
N GLY A 12 5.87 -3.52 -12.62
CA GLY A 12 6.39 -2.24 -13.10
C GLY A 12 6.00 -1.90 -14.55
N TYR A 13 5.15 -2.70 -15.20
CA TYR A 13 4.73 -2.45 -16.58
C TYR A 13 3.88 -1.17 -16.65
N PRO A 14 4.11 -0.27 -17.63
CA PRO A 14 3.26 0.91 -17.83
C PRO A 14 1.88 0.47 -18.30
N VAL A 15 0.84 0.86 -17.57
CA VAL A 15 -0.55 0.46 -17.85
C VAL A 15 -1.24 1.63 -18.53
N PRO A 16 -1.80 1.45 -19.74
CA PRO A 16 -2.59 2.49 -20.39
C PRO A 16 -3.86 2.78 -19.58
N ASN A 17 -4.24 4.04 -19.48
CA ASN A 17 -5.49 4.43 -18.84
C ASN A 17 -6.65 4.21 -19.83
N HIS A 18 -7.29 3.07 -19.71
CA HIS A 18 -8.42 2.64 -20.53
C HIS A 18 -9.42 1.85 -19.68
N ASP A 19 -10.68 1.83 -20.05
CA ASP A 19 -11.78 1.19 -19.28
C ASP A 19 -11.55 -0.30 -18.98
N ASP A 20 -10.78 -1.00 -19.83
CA ASP A 20 -10.42 -2.41 -19.61
C ASP A 20 -9.25 -2.61 -18.64
N THR A 21 -8.48 -1.55 -18.38
CA THR A 21 -7.25 -1.64 -17.57
C THR A 21 -7.31 -0.82 -16.29
N PHE A 22 -8.08 0.27 -16.27
CA PHE A 22 -8.23 1.12 -15.10
C PHE A 22 -9.69 1.55 -14.95
N ARG A 23 -10.20 1.45 -13.74
CA ARG A 23 -11.54 1.93 -13.39
C ARG A 23 -11.51 2.61 -12.03
N GLU A 24 -12.30 3.66 -11.93
CA GLU A 24 -12.46 4.46 -10.73
C GLU A 24 -13.95 4.58 -10.40
N ASP A 25 -14.34 4.12 -9.22
CA ASP A 25 -15.71 4.21 -8.71
C ASP A 25 -15.75 5.14 -7.49
N GLU A 26 -16.58 6.17 -7.54
CA GLU A 26 -16.71 7.17 -6.49
C GLU A 26 -17.96 6.94 -5.63
N HIS A 27 -17.77 6.94 -4.31
CA HIS A 27 -18.85 6.86 -3.31
C HIS A 27 -18.89 8.12 -2.49
N TYR A 28 -19.98 8.86 -2.62
CA TYR A 28 -20.23 10.08 -1.88
C TYR A 28 -21.05 9.81 -0.62
N PHE A 29 -20.65 10.41 0.49
CA PHE A 29 -21.40 10.40 1.73
C PHE A 29 -22.40 11.55 1.74
N LEU A 30 -23.44 11.43 0.94
CA LEU A 30 -24.55 12.38 0.99
C LEU A 30 -25.33 12.13 2.29
N ALA A 31 -25.33 13.09 3.21
CA ALA A 31 -26.31 13.09 4.27
C ALA A 31 -27.71 13.07 3.62
N ASN A 32 -28.47 12.01 3.88
CA ASN A 32 -29.87 11.86 3.43
C ASN A 32 -30.77 12.90 4.12
N ARG A 33 -30.52 14.20 3.91
CA ARG A 33 -31.35 15.29 4.34
C ARG A 33 -31.82 16.08 3.12
N PRO A 34 -33.09 15.96 2.74
CA PRO A 34 -33.61 16.55 1.49
C PRO A 34 -33.63 18.09 1.46
N HIS A 35 -33.16 18.81 2.48
CA HIS A 35 -33.30 20.26 2.55
C HIS A 35 -32.14 21.08 3.11
N VAL A 36 -30.97 20.53 3.27
CA VAL A 36 -29.80 21.33 3.69
C VAL A 36 -28.66 21.06 2.73
N VAL A 37 -28.64 21.79 1.63
CA VAL A 37 -27.44 21.97 0.81
C VAL A 37 -26.58 23.01 1.53
N SER A 38 -25.84 22.60 2.55
CA SER A 38 -24.69 23.36 3.00
C SER A 38 -23.53 22.94 2.10
N GLU A 39 -22.97 23.89 1.38
CA GLU A 39 -21.85 23.69 0.45
C GLU A 39 -20.62 23.05 1.10
N GLU A 40 -20.54 22.96 2.42
CA GLU A 40 -19.43 22.39 3.18
C GLU A 40 -19.48 20.86 3.36
N SER A 41 -20.62 20.19 3.11
CA SER A 41 -20.76 18.75 3.39
C SER A 41 -20.54 17.82 2.18
N SER A 42 -20.25 18.38 1.01
CA SER A 42 -20.32 17.61 -0.25
C SER A 42 -19.01 17.04 -0.75
N ASN A 43 -17.89 17.27 -0.07
CA ASN A 43 -16.57 16.87 -0.60
C ASN A 43 -16.01 15.58 0.00
N ASP A 44 -16.67 14.98 1.00
CA ASP A 44 -16.21 13.74 1.58
C ASP A 44 -16.65 12.56 0.70
N LYS A 45 -15.67 11.88 0.10
CA LYS A 45 -15.90 10.72 -0.75
C LYS A 45 -14.84 9.66 -0.54
N ILE A 46 -15.19 8.44 -0.85
CA ILE A 46 -14.25 7.33 -1.03
C ILE A 46 -14.22 6.98 -2.51
N THR A 47 -13.03 6.87 -3.05
CA THR A 47 -12.80 6.42 -4.42
C THR A 47 -12.14 5.06 -4.39
N ILE A 48 -12.71 4.09 -5.11
CA ILE A 48 -12.13 2.77 -5.30
C ILE A 48 -11.49 2.75 -6.68
N GLN A 49 -10.17 2.61 -6.72
CA GLN A 49 -9.39 2.52 -7.94
C GLN A 49 -9.00 1.06 -8.17
N THR A 50 -9.38 0.52 -9.31
CA THR A 50 -9.03 -0.84 -9.74
C THR A 50 -8.20 -0.78 -11.01
N MET A 51 -7.09 -1.52 -11.04
CA MET A 51 -6.22 -1.58 -12.21
C MET A 51 -5.86 -3.03 -12.52
N LYS A 52 -6.08 -3.45 -13.77
CA LYS A 52 -5.68 -4.75 -14.30
C LYS A 52 -4.50 -4.60 -15.23
N CYS A 53 -3.39 -5.22 -14.91
CA CYS A 53 -2.20 -5.16 -15.74
C CYS A 53 -2.34 -6.02 -17.00
N PRO A 54 -2.14 -5.49 -18.22
CA PRO A 54 -2.20 -6.28 -19.44
C PRO A 54 -1.03 -7.24 -19.60
N ASN A 55 0.09 -6.99 -18.92
CA ASN A 55 1.29 -7.84 -18.98
C ASN A 55 1.25 -9.04 -18.01
N CYS A 56 1.02 -8.79 -16.72
CA CYS A 56 1.03 -9.87 -15.70
C CYS A 56 -0.36 -10.34 -15.27
N HIS A 57 -1.43 -9.73 -15.81
CA HIS A 57 -2.84 -10.03 -15.55
C HIS A 57 -3.30 -9.89 -14.08
N LYS A 58 -2.42 -9.41 -13.20
CA LYS A 58 -2.77 -9.15 -11.80
C LYS A 58 -3.61 -7.88 -11.68
N VAL A 59 -4.48 -7.86 -10.68
CA VAL A 59 -5.36 -6.73 -10.37
C VAL A 59 -4.86 -6.03 -9.12
N SER A 60 -4.66 -4.72 -9.18
CA SER A 60 -4.48 -3.89 -7.99
C SER A 60 -5.78 -3.17 -7.63
N VAL A 61 -5.97 -2.95 -6.33
CA VAL A 61 -7.14 -2.27 -5.77
C VAL A 61 -6.67 -1.31 -4.69
N ASP A 62 -6.98 -0.02 -4.88
CA ASP A 62 -6.68 1.03 -3.93
C ASP A 62 -7.96 1.72 -3.49
N ILE A 63 -8.03 2.10 -2.22
CA ILE A 63 -9.11 2.90 -1.65
C ILE A 63 -8.54 4.24 -1.26
N VAL A 64 -9.08 5.30 -1.86
CA VAL A 64 -8.62 6.68 -1.65
C VAL A 64 -9.73 7.46 -0.95
N GLY A 65 -9.45 7.95 0.24
CA GLY A 65 -10.34 8.86 0.94
C GLY A 65 -10.04 10.32 0.58
N ILE A 66 -11.07 11.08 0.25
CA ILE A 66 -10.99 12.51 -0.11
C ILE A 66 -11.97 13.28 0.76
N GLY A 67 -11.56 14.45 1.25
CA GLY A 67 -12.37 15.33 2.05
C GLY A 67 -11.87 15.51 3.49
N SER A 68 -12.63 16.22 4.29
CA SER A 68 -12.24 16.61 5.65
C SER A 68 -12.16 15.42 6.62
N GLN A 69 -13.02 14.41 6.41
CA GLN A 69 -13.07 13.19 7.24
C GLN A 69 -12.00 12.17 6.83
N PHE A 70 -11.47 12.25 5.61
CA PHE A 70 -10.49 11.33 5.04
C PHE A 70 -9.29 12.08 4.45
N PRO A 71 -8.55 12.89 5.22
CA PRO A 71 -7.51 13.73 4.66
C PRO A 71 -6.41 12.88 4.02
N ASN A 72 -6.36 12.87 2.70
CA ASN A 72 -5.30 12.23 1.87
C ASN A 72 -4.98 10.78 2.29
N ARG A 73 -5.99 10.00 2.67
CA ARG A 73 -5.79 8.64 3.13
C ARG A 73 -5.87 7.67 1.96
N ILE A 74 -4.81 6.91 1.74
CA ILE A 74 -4.75 5.84 0.74
C ILE A 74 -4.57 4.51 1.48
N MET A 75 -5.41 3.53 1.14
CA MET A 75 -5.29 2.16 1.60
C MET A 75 -5.08 1.24 0.40
N HIS A 76 -3.98 0.52 0.38
CA HIS A 76 -3.74 -0.53 -0.60
C HIS A 76 -4.43 -1.81 -0.14
N PHE A 77 -5.45 -2.24 -0.90
CA PHE A 77 -6.16 -3.49 -0.62
C PHE A 77 -5.48 -4.68 -1.32
N ASN A 78 -4.99 -4.47 -2.54
CA ASN A 78 -4.24 -5.47 -3.30
C ASN A 78 -3.26 -4.78 -4.27
N PRO A 79 -1.93 -4.99 -4.15
CA PRO A 79 -1.28 -5.74 -3.07
C PRO A 79 -1.37 -5.01 -1.72
N ILE A 80 -1.42 -5.77 -0.63
CA ILE A 80 -1.46 -5.21 0.74
C ILE A 80 -0.15 -4.47 1.05
N SER A 81 0.96 -4.92 0.46
CA SER A 81 2.27 -4.30 0.62
C SER A 81 2.85 -3.92 -0.74
N LEU A 82 3.39 -2.71 -0.83
CA LEU A 82 4.19 -2.23 -1.96
C LEU A 82 5.69 -2.53 -1.77
N ALA A 83 6.02 -3.41 -0.83
CA ALA A 83 7.39 -3.83 -0.57
C ALA A 83 8.01 -4.45 -1.81
N LYS A 84 9.29 -4.14 -2.04
CA LYS A 84 10.05 -4.77 -3.12
C LYS A 84 10.17 -6.28 -2.84
N VAL A 85 9.87 -7.09 -3.84
CA VAL A 85 10.08 -8.54 -3.77
C VAL A 85 11.57 -8.82 -3.92
N TYR A 86 12.15 -9.47 -2.91
CA TYR A 86 13.54 -9.88 -2.92
C TYR A 86 13.70 -11.36 -3.32
N PRO A 87 14.86 -11.73 -3.94
CA PRO A 87 15.11 -13.08 -4.36
C PRO A 87 15.20 -14.09 -3.20
N ASP A 88 15.01 -15.38 -3.52
CA ASP A 88 14.94 -16.47 -2.54
C ASP A 88 16.27 -16.78 -1.83
N TYR A 89 17.40 -16.27 -2.32
CA TYR A 89 18.69 -16.39 -1.61
C TYR A 89 18.74 -15.55 -0.31
N ILE A 90 17.83 -14.57 -0.13
CA ILE A 90 17.67 -13.86 1.13
C ILE A 90 16.80 -14.72 2.06
N PRO A 91 17.21 -14.99 3.30
CA PRO A 91 16.46 -15.82 4.24
C PRO A 91 14.99 -15.36 4.37
N GLN A 92 14.08 -16.33 4.35
CA GLN A 92 12.65 -16.06 4.40
C GLN A 92 12.23 -15.20 5.61
N ALA A 93 12.83 -15.43 6.78
CA ALA A 93 12.53 -14.66 7.98
C ALA A 93 12.80 -13.16 7.80
N ILE A 94 13.89 -12.82 7.10
CA ILE A 94 14.26 -11.42 6.80
C ILE A 94 13.27 -10.81 5.78
N ARG A 95 12.93 -11.57 4.73
CA ARG A 95 11.96 -11.12 3.72
C ARG A 95 10.58 -10.89 4.35
N SER A 96 10.11 -11.82 5.17
CA SER A 96 8.82 -11.72 5.85
C SER A 96 8.75 -10.51 6.77
N ASP A 97 9.78 -10.25 7.57
CA ASP A 97 9.85 -9.08 8.44
C ASP A 97 9.82 -7.77 7.65
N TYR A 98 10.50 -7.73 6.51
CA TYR A 98 10.51 -6.56 5.63
C TYR A 98 9.14 -6.30 5.00
N GLU A 99 8.50 -7.35 4.44
CA GLU A 99 7.19 -7.26 3.80
C GLU A 99 6.10 -6.85 4.80
N GLU A 100 6.11 -7.44 6.00
CA GLU A 100 5.17 -7.12 7.06
C GLU A 100 5.38 -5.68 7.57
N ALA A 101 6.63 -5.27 7.81
CA ALA A 101 6.94 -3.90 8.21
C ALA A 101 6.40 -2.87 7.22
N HIS A 102 6.55 -3.15 5.93
CA HIS A 102 6.04 -2.28 4.88
C HIS A 102 4.51 -2.27 4.82
N ALA A 103 3.87 -3.44 4.94
CA ALA A 103 2.41 -3.57 4.88
C ALA A 103 1.70 -2.78 5.98
N ILE A 104 2.29 -2.72 7.20
CA ILE A 104 1.68 -2.05 8.36
C ILE A 104 2.18 -0.62 8.59
N LEU A 105 3.02 -0.09 7.71
CA LEU A 105 3.66 1.23 7.88
C LEU A 105 2.64 2.34 8.19
N ASN A 106 1.55 2.39 7.44
CA ASN A 106 0.50 3.39 7.60
C ASN A 106 -0.54 3.04 8.68
N LEU A 107 -0.59 1.77 9.12
CA LEU A 107 -1.50 1.31 10.16
C LEU A 107 -0.91 1.48 11.55
N SER A 108 0.36 1.13 11.70
CA SER A 108 1.08 1.20 12.97
C SER A 108 2.58 1.49 12.75
N PRO A 109 2.98 2.76 12.60
CA PRO A 109 4.39 3.12 12.38
C PRO A 109 5.33 2.58 13.45
N LYS A 110 4.87 2.50 14.71
CA LYS A 110 5.65 1.96 15.83
C LYS A 110 5.91 0.45 15.66
N ALA A 111 4.91 -0.33 15.27
CA ALA A 111 5.06 -1.76 15.02
C ALA A 111 5.93 -2.00 13.77
N SER A 112 5.73 -1.22 12.70
CA SER A 112 6.57 -1.24 11.51
C SER A 112 8.04 -0.98 11.83
N ALA A 113 8.34 0.02 12.66
CA ALA A 113 9.71 0.32 13.09
C ALA A 113 10.34 -0.86 13.87
N THR A 114 9.56 -1.55 14.69
CA THR A 114 10.04 -2.73 15.43
C THR A 114 10.39 -3.89 14.50
N LEU A 115 9.54 -4.18 13.52
CA LEU A 115 9.80 -5.20 12.50
C LEU A 115 10.99 -4.83 11.61
N SER A 116 11.10 -3.58 11.20
CA SER A 116 12.24 -3.08 10.42
C SER A 116 13.56 -3.24 11.18
N ARG A 117 13.55 -2.98 12.50
CA ARG A 117 14.72 -3.23 13.36
C ARG A 117 15.06 -4.72 13.43
N ARG A 118 14.05 -5.60 13.57
CA ARG A 118 14.25 -7.06 13.59
C ARG A 118 14.81 -7.57 12.26
N CYS A 119 14.29 -7.07 11.15
CA CYS A 119 14.78 -7.34 9.81
C CYS A 119 16.27 -6.96 9.67
N LEU A 120 16.63 -5.73 10.06
CA LEU A 120 18.01 -5.26 10.03
C LEU A 120 18.95 -6.11 10.90
N GLN A 121 18.51 -6.48 12.10
CA GLN A 121 19.27 -7.39 12.97
C GLN A 121 19.46 -8.77 12.34
N GLY A 122 18.43 -9.29 11.67
CA GLY A 122 18.50 -10.54 10.91
C GLY A 122 19.52 -10.48 9.79
N MET A 123 19.53 -9.39 9.02
CA MET A 123 20.50 -9.16 7.93
C MET A 123 21.93 -9.12 8.46
N ILE A 124 22.18 -8.40 9.55
CA ILE A 124 23.50 -8.30 10.18
C ILE A 124 23.98 -9.68 10.63
N ARG A 125 23.13 -10.45 11.29
CA ARG A 125 23.48 -11.80 11.76
C ARG A 125 23.78 -12.76 10.62
N ASP A 126 22.96 -12.75 9.58
CA ASP A 126 23.11 -13.60 8.42
C ASP A 126 24.43 -13.28 7.70
N PHE A 127 24.70 -12.00 7.44
CA PHE A 127 25.89 -11.56 6.72
C PHE A 127 27.21 -11.85 7.46
N TRP A 128 27.25 -11.63 8.78
CA TRP A 128 28.47 -11.85 9.58
C TRP A 128 28.51 -13.20 10.32
N GLY A 129 27.51 -14.07 10.15
CA GLY A 129 27.43 -15.36 10.83
C GLY A 129 27.34 -15.23 12.35
N ILE A 130 26.73 -14.16 12.88
CA ILE A 130 26.66 -13.88 14.31
C ILE A 130 25.53 -14.70 14.95
N SER A 131 25.88 -15.58 15.89
CA SER A 131 24.91 -16.41 16.62
C SER A 131 24.38 -15.78 17.91
N LYS A 132 24.93 -14.66 18.38
CA LYS A 132 24.51 -13.98 19.62
C LYS A 132 23.11 -13.42 19.54
N ALA A 133 22.34 -13.52 20.63
CA ALA A 133 20.95 -13.07 20.69
C ALA A 133 20.81 -11.54 20.62
N ARG A 134 21.80 -10.78 21.11
CA ARG A 134 21.83 -9.31 21.08
C ARG A 134 23.01 -8.81 20.26
N LEU A 135 22.80 -7.72 19.52
CA LEU A 135 23.86 -7.04 18.75
C LEU A 135 24.70 -6.09 19.63
N VAL A 136 24.28 -5.85 20.86
CA VAL A 136 24.91 -4.95 21.82
C VAL A 136 25.32 -5.78 23.05
N ASP A 137 26.42 -6.51 22.92
CA ASP A 137 27.19 -7.08 24.05
C ASP A 137 28.67 -7.11 23.66
#